data_9af2a51b2757dc08ec10919dec654c07
#
_entry.id   9af2a51b2757dc08ec10919dec654c07
#
_cell.length_a   1.000
_cell.length_b   1.000
_cell.length_c   1.000
_cell.angle_alpha   90.00
_cell.angle_beta   90.00
_cell.angle_gamma   90.00
#
_symmetry.space_group_name_H-M   'P 1'
#
loop_
_entity.id
_entity.type
_entity.pdbx_description
1 polymer ?
#
loop_
_entity_poly.entity_id
_entity_poly.type
_entity_poly.pdbx_seq_one_letter_code
_entity_poly.pdbx_strand_id
1 'polypeptide(L)'
;MKYLPKGKKLTMTIVVFLLWIFAFKTTIAQTVSDTTDFHELTVFIIDPAAPIHWQSPSKLYASIKKSFFRKVFHPQMRFLGHMAFCLNSDLLEEPLWMGIAPRGQWQLLNQLLIKKAGLGVLGIPFKAKIEGKQLLKRSISYNNRKNNAAFITFRINEKSAKRILDFLYVFNKQVNDKYAPSNFYGGIFWPLYENEGAGCSALCIAAMEAAGIKMSESDTWRVKLNIPLELIGSNFNNGKKIALRKIKKTKTWYQGAGIPEQDFIKFEIYDPALVMKWVENKMNQEYGQYNNLSHNNLRGLYYDYRHLDTVYAITPLKKRPDPTLFIQSYKDKFFKKN
;
A
#
# COMPACT_ATOMS: atom_id res chain seq x y z
N MET A 1 -3.50 89.66 -15.61
CA MET A 1 -4.59 88.64 -15.59
C MET A 1 -4.70 88.06 -16.97
N LYS A 2 -4.13 86.88 -17.22
CA LYS A 2 -4.46 86.03 -18.37
C LYS A 2 -4.22 84.57 -18.01
N TYR A 3 -5.29 83.80 -18.01
CA TYR A 3 -5.33 82.38 -17.74
C TYR A 3 -4.59 81.63 -18.84
N LEU A 4 -3.74 80.67 -18.45
CA LEU A 4 -3.18 79.64 -19.31
C LEU A 4 -3.90 78.30 -19.03
N PRO A 5 -4.30 77.53 -20.03
CA PRO A 5 -5.11 76.33 -19.83
C PRO A 5 -4.28 75.14 -19.31
N LYS A 6 -4.71 74.57 -18.18
CA LYS A 6 -4.10 73.44 -17.50
C LYS A 6 -4.42 72.07 -18.16
N GLY A 7 -4.70 72.04 -19.49
CA GLY A 7 -5.27 70.77 -20.08
C GLY A 7 -4.27 69.85 -20.80
N LYS A 8 -3.04 70.31 -21.13
CA LYS A 8 -2.11 69.52 -21.99
C LYS A 8 -1.08 68.62 -21.24
N LYS A 9 -0.84 68.85 -19.95
CA LYS A 9 0.12 67.99 -19.19
C LYS A 9 -0.48 66.69 -18.68
N LEU A 10 -1.79 66.62 -18.50
CA LEU A 10 -2.44 65.43 -17.96
C LEU A 10 -2.58 64.32 -19.00
N THR A 11 -2.78 64.66 -20.28
CA THR A 11 -2.90 63.69 -21.38
C THR A 11 -1.59 62.98 -21.72
N MET A 12 -0.45 63.70 -21.61
CA MET A 12 0.85 63.11 -21.92
C MET A 12 1.30 62.10 -20.81
N THR A 13 0.96 62.38 -19.55
CA THR A 13 1.29 61.49 -18.43
C THR A 13 0.46 60.22 -18.48
N ILE A 14 -0.80 60.27 -18.90
CA ILE A 14 -1.68 59.08 -19.04
C ILE A 14 -1.22 58.21 -20.22
N VAL A 15 -0.79 58.79 -21.33
CA VAL A 15 -0.29 58.02 -22.48
C VAL A 15 1.04 57.34 -22.16
N VAL A 16 1.96 57.96 -21.41
CA VAL A 16 3.20 57.33 -20.98
C VAL A 16 2.93 56.22 -19.96
N PHE A 17 1.92 56.38 -19.05
CA PHE A 17 1.55 55.35 -18.09
C PHE A 17 0.85 54.16 -18.75
N LEU A 18 0.02 54.41 -19.78
CA LEU A 18 -0.61 53.33 -20.56
C LEU A 18 0.41 52.57 -21.43
N LEU A 19 1.39 53.23 -22.01
CA LEU A 19 2.50 52.60 -22.73
C LEU A 19 3.39 51.78 -21.79
N TRP A 20 3.57 52.20 -20.53
CA TRP A 20 4.32 51.47 -19.54
C TRP A 20 3.55 50.19 -19.07
N ILE A 21 2.22 50.27 -18.95
CA ILE A 21 1.38 49.09 -18.64
C ILE A 21 1.37 48.11 -19.80
N PHE A 22 1.40 48.56 -21.05
CA PHE A 22 1.49 47.67 -22.21
C PHE A 22 2.87 47.04 -22.38
N ALA A 23 3.95 47.77 -22.07
CA ALA A 23 5.31 47.20 -22.08
C ALA A 23 5.51 46.14 -20.97
N PHE A 24 4.86 46.30 -19.81
CA PHE A 24 4.88 45.28 -18.76
C PHE A 24 4.03 44.03 -19.05
N LYS A 25 3.00 44.16 -19.91
CA LYS A 25 2.18 42.96 -20.30
C LYS A 25 2.84 42.12 -21.37
N THR A 26 3.81 42.58 -22.11
CA THR A 26 4.50 41.79 -23.13
C THR A 26 5.77 41.10 -22.62
N THR A 27 6.21 41.38 -21.39
CA THR A 27 7.39 40.73 -20.80
C THR A 27 7.03 39.61 -19.78
N ILE A 28 5.73 39.33 -19.57
CA ILE A 28 5.27 38.24 -18.69
C ILE A 28 4.85 36.98 -19.49
N ALA A 29 5.01 37.03 -20.81
CA ALA A 29 4.71 35.89 -21.67
C ALA A 29 5.98 35.33 -22.30
N GLN A 30 6.88 34.77 -21.52
CA GLN A 30 7.84 33.72 -21.88
C GLN A 30 8.90 33.52 -20.79
N THR A 31 8.45 33.15 -19.58
CA THR A 31 9.15 32.10 -18.88
C THR A 31 8.18 30.91 -18.91
N VAL A 32 8.22 30.16 -19.96
CA VAL A 32 7.95 28.72 -19.86
C VAL A 32 9.01 28.27 -18.88
N SER A 33 8.68 28.28 -17.59
CA SER A 33 9.43 27.51 -16.63
C SER A 33 9.30 26.08 -17.12
N ASP A 34 10.41 25.51 -17.51
CA ASP A 34 10.61 24.07 -17.57
C ASP A 34 10.47 23.55 -16.14
N THR A 35 9.26 23.71 -15.55
CA THR A 35 8.84 22.99 -14.37
C THR A 35 8.67 21.58 -14.83
N THR A 36 9.79 20.85 -14.81
CA THR A 36 9.72 19.40 -14.96
C THR A 36 8.78 18.90 -13.89
N ASP A 37 7.55 18.57 -14.30
CA ASP A 37 6.51 18.06 -13.41
C ASP A 37 7.11 17.00 -12.48
N PHE A 38 6.92 17.21 -11.18
CA PHE A 38 7.53 16.36 -10.17
C PHE A 38 6.52 15.36 -9.62
N HIS A 39 6.74 14.08 -9.94
CA HIS A 39 5.90 13.00 -9.42
C HIS A 39 6.77 11.84 -8.95
N GLU A 40 6.64 11.48 -7.67
CA GLU A 40 7.34 10.34 -7.07
C GLU A 40 6.40 9.49 -6.22
N LEU A 41 6.46 8.18 -6.44
CA LEU A 41 5.87 7.19 -5.56
C LEU A 41 6.98 6.54 -4.72
N THR A 42 7.00 6.79 -3.41
CA THR A 42 7.91 6.12 -2.49
C THR A 42 7.17 5.08 -1.67
N VAL A 43 7.60 3.83 -1.76
CA VAL A 43 7.09 2.71 -0.96
C VAL A 43 8.07 2.44 0.17
N PHE A 44 7.59 2.49 1.41
CA PHE A 44 8.35 2.19 2.61
C PHE A 44 8.05 0.76 3.06
N ILE A 45 9.09 0.04 3.42
CA ILE A 45 9.03 -1.32 3.90
C ILE A 45 9.56 -1.36 5.33
N ILE A 46 8.87 -2.03 6.23
CA ILE A 46 9.26 -2.24 7.62
C ILE A 46 9.18 -3.73 7.90
N ASP A 47 10.27 -4.30 8.33
CA ASP A 47 10.35 -5.70 8.71
C ASP A 47 9.49 -6.04 9.94
N PRO A 48 9.04 -7.29 10.09
CA PRO A 48 8.37 -7.73 11.29
C PRO A 48 9.29 -7.64 12.52
N ALA A 49 8.70 -7.49 13.70
CA ALA A 49 9.43 -7.43 14.96
C ALA A 49 10.33 -8.65 15.20
N ALA A 50 9.99 -9.79 14.64
CA ALA A 50 10.87 -10.96 14.50
C ALA A 50 10.52 -11.70 13.19
N PRO A 51 11.49 -12.41 12.57
CA PRO A 51 11.26 -13.11 11.31
C PRO A 51 10.03 -14.04 11.35
N ILE A 52 9.22 -13.99 10.32
CA ILE A 52 8.03 -14.86 10.15
C ILE A 52 8.44 -16.04 9.27
N HIS A 53 8.08 -17.24 9.70
CA HIS A 53 8.47 -18.50 9.06
C HIS A 53 7.28 -19.23 8.48
N TRP A 54 7.18 -19.22 7.14
CA TRP A 54 6.07 -19.79 6.38
C TRP A 54 6.25 -21.26 5.99
N GLN A 55 7.32 -21.94 6.44
CA GLN A 55 7.65 -23.31 5.99
C GLN A 55 6.65 -24.38 6.49
N SER A 56 5.95 -24.11 7.58
CA SER A 56 4.91 -25.02 8.10
C SER A 56 3.97 -24.29 9.05
N PRO A 57 2.76 -24.83 9.31
CA PRO A 57 1.84 -24.28 10.31
C PRO A 57 2.48 -24.09 11.68
N SER A 58 3.27 -25.06 12.14
CA SER A 58 3.93 -25.00 13.46
C SER A 58 5.03 -23.93 13.52
N LYS A 59 5.84 -23.76 12.45
CA LYS A 59 6.87 -22.72 12.37
C LYS A 59 6.23 -21.33 12.25
N LEU A 60 5.17 -21.19 11.45
CA LEU A 60 4.38 -19.96 11.36
C LEU A 60 3.86 -19.56 12.74
N TYR A 61 3.20 -20.47 13.44
CA TYR A 61 2.68 -20.20 14.78
C TYR A 61 3.78 -19.74 15.75
N ALA A 62 4.91 -20.46 15.79
CA ALA A 62 6.02 -20.15 16.68
C ALA A 62 6.64 -18.77 16.38
N SER A 63 6.85 -18.44 15.11
CA SER A 63 7.42 -17.16 14.69
C SER A 63 6.46 -15.99 14.93
N ILE A 64 5.17 -16.17 14.65
CA ILE A 64 4.13 -15.17 14.97
C ILE A 64 4.10 -14.89 16.48
N LYS A 65 4.12 -15.92 17.31
CA LYS A 65 4.18 -15.78 18.76
C LYS A 65 5.41 -14.97 19.20
N LYS A 66 6.59 -15.31 18.67
CA LYS A 66 7.86 -14.60 18.97
C LYS A 66 7.76 -13.13 18.57
N SER A 67 7.27 -12.84 17.37
CA SER A 67 7.12 -11.47 16.88
C SER A 67 6.10 -10.67 17.72
N PHE A 68 5.01 -11.31 18.13
CA PHE A 68 4.03 -10.69 19.01
C PHE A 68 4.63 -10.29 20.36
N PHE A 69 5.34 -11.19 21.04
CA PHE A 69 6.00 -10.86 22.30
C PHE A 69 7.03 -9.75 22.13
N ARG A 70 7.84 -9.79 21.07
CA ARG A 70 8.82 -8.74 20.81
C ARG A 70 8.16 -7.37 20.63
N LYS A 71 7.01 -7.33 19.94
CA LYS A 71 6.22 -6.10 19.80
C LYS A 71 5.67 -5.59 21.12
N VAL A 72 5.31 -6.44 22.06
CA VAL A 72 4.83 -6.02 23.40
C VAL A 72 5.90 -5.17 24.10
N PHE A 73 7.19 -5.56 24.01
CA PHE A 73 8.30 -4.82 24.58
C PHE A 73 8.75 -3.63 23.70
N HIS A 74 8.40 -3.64 22.42
CA HIS A 74 8.73 -2.59 21.44
C HIS A 74 7.48 -2.15 20.65
N PRO A 75 6.59 -1.35 21.26
CA PRO A 75 5.25 -1.05 20.68
C PRO A 75 5.27 -0.40 19.29
N GLN A 76 6.34 0.28 18.94
CA GLN A 76 6.53 0.92 17.63
C GLN A 76 6.94 -0.07 16.52
N MET A 77 7.42 -1.27 16.87
CA MET A 77 7.70 -2.31 15.88
C MET A 77 6.42 -2.88 15.29
N ARG A 78 6.51 -3.33 14.04
CA ARG A 78 5.39 -3.95 13.34
C ARG A 78 5.39 -5.46 13.55
N PHE A 79 4.25 -5.98 13.97
CA PHE A 79 4.07 -7.38 14.35
C PHE A 79 4.34 -8.36 13.18
N LEU A 80 3.75 -8.11 12.00
CA LEU A 80 3.91 -8.95 10.80
C LEU A 80 4.69 -8.24 9.69
N GLY A 81 5.47 -7.21 10.02
CA GLY A 81 6.00 -6.28 9.04
C GLY A 81 4.94 -5.27 8.58
N HIS A 82 5.32 -4.35 7.72
CA HIS A 82 4.41 -3.34 7.20
C HIS A 82 4.93 -2.71 5.92
N MET A 83 4.00 -2.31 5.07
CA MET A 83 4.30 -1.45 3.93
C MET A 83 3.35 -0.26 3.93
N ALA A 84 3.86 0.89 3.48
CA ALA A 84 3.11 2.11 3.27
C ALA A 84 3.74 2.88 2.11
N PHE A 85 3.01 3.83 1.53
CA PHE A 85 3.58 4.65 0.49
C PHE A 85 3.33 6.15 0.70
N CYS A 86 4.13 6.95 0.01
CA CYS A 86 3.98 8.38 -0.15
C CYS A 86 3.95 8.70 -1.65
N LEU A 87 2.89 9.33 -2.12
CA LEU A 87 2.84 9.97 -3.43
C LEU A 87 3.17 11.46 -3.25
N ASN A 88 4.32 11.90 -3.74
CA ASN A 88 4.72 13.29 -3.82
C ASN A 88 4.56 13.75 -5.27
N SER A 89 3.71 14.74 -5.52
CA SER A 89 3.28 15.09 -6.88
C SER A 89 2.79 16.51 -6.92
N ASP A 90 3.10 17.23 -7.99
CA ASP A 90 2.60 18.58 -8.25
C ASP A 90 1.07 18.63 -8.48
N LEU A 91 0.43 17.49 -8.61
CA LEU A 91 -1.04 17.35 -8.61
C LEU A 91 -1.66 17.53 -7.22
N LEU A 92 -0.86 17.60 -6.17
CA LEU A 92 -1.29 17.60 -4.77
C LEU A 92 -0.70 18.81 -4.04
N GLU A 93 -1.48 19.46 -3.20
CA GLU A 93 -1.00 20.54 -2.33
C GLU A 93 0.03 20.02 -1.30
N GLU A 94 -0.11 18.78 -0.84
CA GLU A 94 0.81 18.11 0.08
C GLU A 94 1.05 16.65 -0.34
N PRO A 95 2.23 16.07 -0.04
CA PRO A 95 2.48 14.66 -0.25
C PRO A 95 1.44 13.77 0.44
N LEU A 96 0.83 12.87 -0.32
CA LEU A 96 -0.19 11.92 0.14
C LEU A 96 0.48 10.69 0.76
N TRP A 97 0.34 10.54 2.07
CA TRP A 97 0.83 9.38 2.83
C TRP A 97 -0.29 8.40 3.08
N MET A 98 -0.07 7.15 2.74
CA MET A 98 -1.08 6.11 2.92
C MET A 98 -0.48 4.78 3.33
N GLY A 99 -1.08 4.20 4.36
CA GLY A 99 -0.90 2.82 4.79
C GLY A 99 -2.23 2.27 5.27
N ILE A 100 -2.34 0.96 5.40
CA ILE A 100 -3.52 0.29 5.92
C ILE A 100 -3.13 -0.76 6.96
N ALA A 101 -3.85 -0.78 8.07
CA ALA A 101 -3.63 -1.72 9.17
C ALA A 101 -4.96 -2.18 9.77
N PRO A 102 -5.00 -3.31 10.50
CA PRO A 102 -6.20 -3.68 11.25
C PRO A 102 -6.46 -2.68 12.37
N ARG A 103 -7.72 -2.31 12.59
CA ARG A 103 -8.15 -1.30 13.59
C ARG A 103 -7.90 -1.70 15.04
N GLY A 104 -7.36 -2.84 15.31
CA GLY A 104 -7.02 -3.27 16.66
C GLY A 104 -6.62 -4.73 16.72
N GLN A 105 -5.76 -5.06 17.68
CA GLN A 105 -5.25 -6.42 17.87
C GLN A 105 -6.29 -7.36 18.49
N TRP A 106 -7.26 -6.82 19.21
CA TRP A 106 -8.31 -7.61 19.84
C TRP A 106 -9.15 -8.40 18.84
N GLN A 107 -9.33 -7.90 17.63
CA GLN A 107 -10.05 -8.65 16.58
C GLN A 107 -9.33 -9.97 16.27
N LEU A 108 -8.00 -9.93 16.11
CA LEU A 108 -7.17 -11.11 15.85
C LEU A 108 -7.20 -12.09 17.03
N LEU A 109 -6.98 -11.58 18.25
CA LEU A 109 -6.97 -12.42 19.47
C LEU A 109 -8.32 -13.08 19.72
N ASN A 110 -9.43 -12.35 19.50
CA ASN A 110 -10.78 -12.90 19.61
C ASN A 110 -10.99 -14.08 18.63
N GLN A 111 -10.58 -13.91 17.36
CA GLN A 111 -10.71 -14.99 16.38
C GLN A 111 -9.85 -16.22 16.72
N LEU A 112 -8.62 -16.00 17.21
CA LEU A 112 -7.71 -17.10 17.54
C LEU A 112 -8.06 -17.82 18.84
N LEU A 113 -8.33 -17.09 19.91
CA LEU A 113 -8.44 -17.63 21.27
C LEU A 113 -9.89 -17.97 21.64
N ILE A 114 -10.84 -17.10 21.32
CA ILE A 114 -12.25 -17.28 21.70
C ILE A 114 -12.99 -18.08 20.64
N LYS A 115 -12.95 -17.62 19.38
CA LYS A 115 -13.65 -18.30 18.28
C LYS A 115 -12.93 -19.54 17.77
N LYS A 116 -11.65 -19.71 18.13
CA LYS A 116 -10.81 -20.84 17.73
C LYS A 116 -10.83 -21.06 16.21
N ALA A 117 -10.71 -19.96 15.44
CA ALA A 117 -10.75 -19.99 13.99
C ALA A 117 -9.56 -20.74 13.36
N GLY A 118 -8.53 -21.07 14.15
CA GLY A 118 -7.33 -21.72 13.64
C GLY A 118 -6.64 -20.87 12.58
N LEU A 119 -6.17 -21.49 11.50
CA LEU A 119 -5.60 -20.80 10.36
C LEU A 119 -6.65 -20.10 9.48
N GLY A 120 -7.94 -20.30 9.72
CA GLY A 120 -9.00 -19.50 9.13
C GLY A 120 -8.86 -17.99 9.41
N VAL A 121 -8.13 -17.63 10.47
CA VAL A 121 -7.81 -16.22 10.77
C VAL A 121 -7.08 -15.51 9.63
N LEU A 122 -6.35 -16.22 8.80
CA LEU A 122 -5.63 -15.67 7.64
C LEU A 122 -6.60 -15.19 6.53
N GLY A 123 -7.82 -15.77 6.49
CA GLY A 123 -8.86 -15.38 5.53
C GLY A 123 -9.96 -14.48 6.10
N ILE A 124 -9.94 -14.17 7.40
CA ILE A 124 -10.96 -13.32 8.02
C ILE A 124 -10.69 -11.84 7.69
N PRO A 125 -11.70 -11.11 7.18
CA PRO A 125 -11.59 -9.66 7.02
C PRO A 125 -11.63 -8.97 8.40
N PHE A 126 -10.69 -8.08 8.64
CA PHE A 126 -10.67 -7.21 9.81
C PHE A 126 -11.11 -5.81 9.44
N LYS A 127 -11.71 -5.07 10.38
CA LYS A 127 -11.93 -3.63 10.19
C LYS A 127 -10.59 -2.94 9.98
N ALA A 128 -10.47 -2.17 8.91
CA ALA A 128 -9.28 -1.44 8.57
C ALA A 128 -9.19 -0.09 9.29
N LYS A 129 -7.96 0.38 9.40
CA LYS A 129 -7.60 1.76 9.74
C LYS A 129 -6.61 2.25 8.67
N ILE A 130 -6.95 3.34 8.00
CA ILE A 130 -6.00 4.05 7.14
C ILE A 130 -5.02 4.79 8.03
N GLU A 131 -3.74 4.67 7.73
CA GLU A 131 -2.65 5.32 8.45
C GLU A 131 -2.12 6.50 7.63
N GLY A 132 -2.15 7.69 8.22
CA GLY A 132 -1.69 8.91 7.59
C GLY A 132 -0.26 9.31 7.96
N LYS A 133 0.18 10.46 7.42
CA LYS A 133 1.54 11.04 7.45
C LYS A 133 2.25 10.94 8.82
N GLN A 134 1.61 11.44 9.89
CA GLN A 134 2.27 11.51 11.20
C GLN A 134 2.59 10.12 11.79
N LEU A 135 1.62 9.19 11.70
CA LEU A 135 1.78 7.84 12.22
C LEU A 135 2.83 7.06 11.45
N LEU A 136 2.80 7.17 10.11
CA LEU A 136 3.74 6.50 9.22
C LEU A 136 5.16 7.03 9.40
N LYS A 137 5.36 8.34 9.39
CA LYS A 137 6.69 8.96 9.63
C LYS A 137 7.29 8.52 10.97
N ARG A 138 6.50 8.52 12.05
CA ARG A 138 6.94 8.05 13.37
C ARG A 138 7.35 6.58 13.34
N SER A 139 6.55 5.72 12.70
CA SER A 139 6.83 4.29 12.58
C SER A 139 8.09 4.03 11.76
N ILE A 140 8.24 4.67 10.60
CA ILE A 140 9.42 4.55 9.73
C ILE A 140 10.67 5.02 10.47
N SER A 141 10.65 6.21 11.06
CA SER A 141 11.80 6.75 11.81
C SER A 141 12.25 5.85 12.97
N TYR A 142 11.29 5.27 13.72
CA TYR A 142 11.62 4.33 14.78
C TYR A 142 12.30 3.07 14.25
N ASN A 143 11.76 2.48 13.20
CA ASN A 143 12.29 1.23 12.64
C ASN A 143 13.60 1.46 11.89
N ASN A 144 13.79 2.61 11.26
CA ASN A 144 15.05 2.99 10.63
C ASN A 144 16.21 3.00 11.65
N ARG A 145 16.02 3.59 12.84
CA ARG A 145 17.03 3.56 13.93
C ARG A 145 17.37 2.14 14.41
N LYS A 146 16.59 1.15 14.03
CA LYS A 146 16.83 -0.27 14.32
C LYS A 146 17.32 -1.06 13.10
N ASN A 147 17.67 -0.37 12.00
CA ASN A 147 17.99 -0.97 10.71
C ASN A 147 16.92 -1.95 10.21
N ASN A 148 15.65 -1.63 10.46
CA ASN A 148 14.49 -2.48 10.22
C ASN A 148 13.51 -1.84 9.23
N ALA A 149 13.97 -0.87 8.45
CA ALA A 149 13.20 -0.18 7.43
C ALA A 149 14.03 0.10 6.18
N ALA A 150 13.37 0.09 5.04
CA ALA A 150 13.93 0.45 3.74
C ALA A 150 12.86 1.16 2.90
N PHE A 151 13.24 1.68 1.73
CA PHE A 151 12.31 2.26 0.77
C PHE A 151 12.63 1.87 -0.67
N ILE A 152 11.64 2.06 -1.55
CA ILE A 152 11.80 2.07 -3.00
C ILE A 152 11.12 3.33 -3.50
N THR A 153 11.84 4.19 -4.21
CA THR A 153 11.26 5.37 -4.85
C THR A 153 11.21 5.17 -6.36
N PHE A 154 10.08 5.48 -6.94
CA PHE A 154 9.83 5.50 -8.37
C PHE A 154 9.56 6.93 -8.81
N ARG A 155 10.42 7.49 -9.65
CA ARG A 155 10.13 8.69 -10.41
C ARG A 155 9.15 8.30 -11.51
N ILE A 156 7.98 8.92 -11.53
CA ILE A 156 6.90 8.58 -12.46
C ILE A 156 6.46 9.82 -13.24
N ASN A 157 5.68 9.65 -14.30
CA ASN A 157 5.05 10.73 -15.02
C ASN A 157 3.68 11.12 -14.42
N GLU A 158 3.15 12.26 -14.85
CA GLU A 158 1.85 12.79 -14.40
C GLU A 158 0.71 11.79 -14.60
N LYS A 159 0.69 11.08 -15.73
CA LYS A 159 -0.32 10.08 -16.05
C LYS A 159 -0.33 8.93 -15.04
N SER A 160 0.84 8.46 -14.64
CA SER A 160 1.00 7.45 -13.61
C SER A 160 0.53 7.95 -12.24
N ALA A 161 0.85 9.21 -11.89
CA ALA A 161 0.39 9.82 -10.65
C ALA A 161 -1.14 9.95 -10.60
N LYS A 162 -1.77 10.41 -11.68
CA LYS A 162 -3.24 10.45 -11.83
C LYS A 162 -3.87 9.07 -11.63
N ARG A 163 -3.25 8.01 -12.17
CA ARG A 163 -3.73 6.63 -12.02
C ARG A 163 -3.72 6.14 -10.57
N ILE A 164 -2.70 6.50 -9.81
CA ILE A 164 -2.68 6.20 -8.37
C ILE A 164 -3.85 6.89 -7.67
N LEU A 165 -4.12 8.16 -7.99
CA LEU A 165 -5.23 8.91 -7.39
C LEU A 165 -6.59 8.32 -7.77
N ASP A 166 -6.80 7.93 -9.03
CA ASP A 166 -8.00 7.24 -9.51
C ASP A 166 -8.21 5.91 -8.76
N PHE A 167 -7.13 5.12 -8.62
CA PHE A 167 -7.17 3.89 -7.84
C PHE A 167 -7.63 4.15 -6.40
N LEU A 168 -7.03 5.12 -5.73
CA LEU A 168 -7.37 5.46 -4.35
C LEU A 168 -8.79 5.99 -4.20
N TYR A 169 -9.27 6.76 -5.19
CA TYR A 169 -10.66 7.20 -5.22
C TYR A 169 -11.62 6.01 -5.26
N VAL A 170 -11.39 5.05 -6.18
CA VAL A 170 -12.23 3.85 -6.31
C VAL A 170 -12.14 2.97 -5.05
N PHE A 171 -10.94 2.79 -4.51
CA PHE A 171 -10.71 1.99 -3.30
C PHE A 171 -11.43 2.56 -2.06
N ASN A 172 -11.56 3.89 -1.98
CA ASN A 172 -12.25 4.57 -0.88
C ASN A 172 -13.73 4.84 -1.14
N LYS A 173 -14.21 4.67 -2.38
CA LYS A 173 -15.61 4.89 -2.73
C LYS A 173 -16.50 3.84 -2.09
N GLN A 174 -17.58 4.29 -1.46
CA GLN A 174 -18.63 3.38 -0.98
C GLN A 174 -19.29 2.63 -2.14
N VAL A 175 -19.40 1.32 -2.00
CA VAL A 175 -20.02 0.43 -3.00
C VAL A 175 -21.50 0.23 -2.68
N ASN A 176 -21.84 0.27 -1.42
CA ASN A 176 -23.20 0.31 -0.90
C ASN A 176 -23.26 1.38 0.20
N ASP A 177 -24.42 1.68 0.72
CA ASP A 177 -24.62 2.75 1.73
C ASP A 177 -23.80 2.57 3.01
N LYS A 178 -23.10 1.46 3.15
CA LYS A 178 -22.45 1.08 4.39
C LYS A 178 -20.92 0.86 4.28
N TYR A 179 -20.43 0.32 3.16
CA TYR A 179 -19.07 -0.17 3.07
C TYR A 179 -18.32 0.32 1.84
N ALA A 180 -17.05 0.69 2.06
CA ALA A 180 -16.05 0.85 1.02
C ALA A 180 -15.01 -0.29 1.13
N PRO A 181 -14.31 -0.68 0.05
CA PRO A 181 -13.22 -1.65 0.10
C PRO A 181 -12.18 -1.31 1.16
N SER A 182 -11.82 -0.03 1.31
CA SER A 182 -10.85 0.47 2.30
C SER A 182 -11.26 0.27 3.76
N ASN A 183 -12.48 -0.15 4.04
CA ASN A 183 -12.92 -0.49 5.39
C ASN A 183 -12.44 -1.87 5.86
N PHE A 184 -11.85 -2.67 4.97
CA PHE A 184 -11.46 -4.05 5.24
C PHE A 184 -9.97 -4.27 5.06
N TYR A 185 -9.36 -4.88 6.10
CA TYR A 185 -7.97 -5.31 6.11
C TYR A 185 -7.88 -6.83 6.02
N GLY A 186 -7.03 -7.33 5.13
CA GLY A 186 -6.72 -8.76 5.04
C GLY A 186 -5.63 -9.01 4.01
N GLY A 187 -4.70 -9.94 4.32
CA GLY A 187 -3.57 -10.24 3.43
C GLY A 187 -3.99 -10.86 2.08
N ILE A 188 -5.12 -11.56 2.06
CA ILE A 188 -5.65 -12.25 0.87
C ILE A 188 -6.31 -11.34 -0.15
N PHE A 189 -6.61 -10.09 0.20
CA PHE A 189 -7.28 -9.15 -0.68
C PHE A 189 -6.33 -8.55 -1.69
N TRP A 190 -6.88 -8.29 -2.88
CA TRP A 190 -6.19 -7.58 -3.94
C TRP A 190 -7.03 -6.36 -4.35
N PRO A 191 -6.64 -5.14 -3.96
CA PRO A 191 -7.50 -3.97 -4.08
C PRO A 191 -7.75 -3.49 -5.53
N LEU A 192 -7.11 -4.09 -6.54
CA LEU A 192 -7.45 -3.90 -7.95
C LEU A 192 -8.56 -4.86 -8.44
N TYR A 193 -9.10 -5.71 -7.56
CA TYR A 193 -10.33 -6.44 -7.81
C TYR A 193 -11.54 -5.76 -7.18
N GLU A 194 -12.69 -5.92 -7.84
CA GLU A 194 -13.96 -5.33 -7.37
C GLU A 194 -14.26 -5.71 -5.92
N ASN A 195 -14.56 -4.70 -5.11
CA ASN A 195 -15.03 -4.83 -3.73
C ASN A 195 -14.07 -5.58 -2.80
N GLU A 196 -12.78 -5.61 -3.11
CA GLU A 196 -11.80 -6.21 -2.21
C GLU A 196 -11.07 -5.16 -1.37
N GLY A 197 -10.90 -5.46 -0.07
CA GLY A 197 -10.07 -4.68 0.83
C GLY A 197 -8.59 -4.77 0.48
N ALA A 198 -7.72 -4.51 1.44
CA ALA A 198 -6.27 -4.64 1.24
C ALA A 198 -5.53 -5.11 2.49
N GLY A 199 -4.43 -5.84 2.29
CA GLY A 199 -3.31 -5.87 3.21
C GLY A 199 -2.38 -4.68 2.96
N CYS A 200 -1.47 -4.39 3.88
CA CYS A 200 -0.54 -3.27 3.73
C CYS A 200 0.35 -3.41 2.48
N SER A 201 0.90 -4.59 2.23
CA SER A 201 1.71 -4.87 1.04
C SER A 201 0.88 -4.83 -0.24
N ALA A 202 -0.30 -5.46 -0.22
CA ALA A 202 -1.20 -5.47 -1.37
C ALA A 202 -1.62 -4.06 -1.79
N LEU A 203 -1.86 -3.15 -0.83
CA LEU A 203 -2.17 -1.75 -1.12
C LEU A 203 -1.02 -1.04 -1.85
N CYS A 204 0.22 -1.21 -1.35
CA CYS A 204 1.40 -0.57 -1.94
C CYS A 204 1.70 -1.10 -3.34
N ILE A 205 1.64 -2.43 -3.52
CA ILE A 205 1.92 -3.05 -4.82
C ILE A 205 0.80 -2.72 -5.82
N ALA A 206 -0.46 -2.64 -5.38
CA ALA A 206 -1.56 -2.19 -6.22
C ALA A 206 -1.40 -0.71 -6.66
N ALA A 207 -0.88 0.16 -5.79
CA ALA A 207 -0.54 1.53 -6.18
C ALA A 207 0.58 1.58 -7.23
N MET A 208 1.60 0.70 -7.12
CA MET A 208 2.64 0.54 -8.14
C MET A 208 2.03 0.06 -9.47
N GLU A 209 1.20 -0.99 -9.46
CA GLU A 209 0.54 -1.49 -10.67
C GLU A 209 -0.42 -0.45 -11.29
N ALA A 210 -1.14 0.32 -10.47
CA ALA A 210 -1.97 1.42 -10.94
C ALA A 210 -1.14 2.50 -11.66
N ALA A 211 0.07 2.77 -11.19
CA ALA A 211 1.04 3.64 -11.87
C ALA A 211 1.62 3.04 -13.16
N GLY A 212 1.33 1.78 -13.48
CA GLY A 212 1.92 1.04 -14.60
C GLY A 212 3.25 0.37 -14.29
N ILE A 213 3.71 0.42 -13.04
CA ILE A 213 4.98 -0.17 -12.61
C ILE A 213 4.78 -1.68 -12.40
N LYS A 214 5.49 -2.48 -13.19
CA LYS A 214 5.52 -3.94 -13.06
C LYS A 214 6.95 -4.38 -12.77
N MET A 215 7.18 -4.82 -11.55
CA MET A 215 8.47 -5.42 -11.18
C MET A 215 8.46 -6.88 -11.58
N SER A 216 9.42 -7.29 -12.43
CA SER A 216 9.54 -8.69 -12.90
C SER A 216 9.69 -9.68 -11.75
N GLU A 217 10.33 -9.24 -10.68
CA GLU A 217 10.62 -10.04 -9.50
C GLU A 217 9.49 -10.07 -8.47
N SER A 218 8.38 -9.35 -8.69
CA SER A 218 7.29 -9.22 -7.71
C SER A 218 6.67 -10.55 -7.28
N ASP A 219 6.79 -11.61 -8.10
CA ASP A 219 6.39 -12.96 -7.73
C ASP A 219 7.23 -13.53 -6.56
N THR A 220 8.49 -13.11 -6.43
CA THR A 220 9.35 -13.54 -5.32
C THR A 220 8.96 -12.91 -3.98
N TRP A 221 8.12 -11.89 -3.99
CA TRP A 221 7.60 -11.22 -2.79
C TRP A 221 6.37 -11.91 -2.23
N ARG A 222 5.90 -12.98 -2.89
CA ARG A 222 4.67 -13.70 -2.51
C ARG A 222 4.97 -14.96 -1.72
N VAL A 223 4.17 -15.17 -0.71
CA VAL A 223 4.02 -16.46 -0.04
C VAL A 223 2.83 -17.17 -0.67
N LYS A 224 3.05 -18.33 -1.27
CA LYS A 224 2.02 -19.17 -1.88
C LYS A 224 2.01 -20.52 -1.13
N LEU A 225 0.86 -20.92 -0.57
CA LEU A 225 0.72 -22.17 0.15
C LEU A 225 -0.72 -22.68 0.16
N ASN A 226 -0.90 -23.96 0.43
CA ASN A 226 -2.20 -24.59 0.57
C ASN A 226 -2.46 -24.86 2.05
N ILE A 227 -3.44 -24.16 2.64
CA ILE A 227 -3.81 -24.37 4.05
C ILE A 227 -4.71 -25.59 4.16
N PRO A 228 -4.32 -26.68 4.89
CA PRO A 228 -5.20 -27.81 5.09
C PRO A 228 -6.53 -27.37 5.68
N LEU A 229 -7.66 -27.80 5.09
CA LEU A 229 -9.00 -27.42 5.57
C LEU A 229 -9.22 -27.85 7.03
N GLU A 230 -8.59 -28.94 7.46
CA GLU A 230 -8.64 -29.38 8.84
C GLU A 230 -8.03 -28.43 9.87
N LEU A 231 -7.22 -27.45 9.45
CA LEU A 231 -6.65 -26.39 10.29
C LEU A 231 -7.44 -25.09 10.22
N ILE A 232 -8.48 -25.05 9.39
CA ILE A 232 -9.36 -23.89 9.19
C ILE A 232 -10.64 -24.10 9.97
N GLY A 233 -11.00 -23.15 10.79
CA GLY A 233 -12.23 -23.12 11.55
C GLY A 233 -13.12 -21.94 11.20
N SER A 234 -14.10 -21.63 12.06
CA SER A 234 -15.07 -20.57 11.84
C SER A 234 -16.04 -20.89 10.68
N ASN A 235 -16.65 -19.88 10.10
CA ASN A 235 -17.64 -20.01 9.01
C ASN A 235 -17.09 -20.68 7.75
N PHE A 236 -15.78 -20.76 7.61
CA PHE A 236 -15.13 -21.41 6.47
C PHE A 236 -15.14 -22.95 6.55
N ASN A 237 -15.46 -23.51 7.70
CA ASN A 237 -15.55 -24.95 7.91
C ASN A 237 -16.67 -25.26 8.91
N ASN A 238 -17.91 -24.94 8.53
CA ASN A 238 -19.14 -25.25 9.27
C ASN A 238 -19.07 -24.89 10.77
N GLY A 239 -18.45 -23.77 11.13
CA GLY A 239 -18.33 -23.32 12.53
C GLY A 239 -17.32 -24.12 13.36
N LYS A 240 -16.53 -25.03 12.76
CA LYS A 240 -15.53 -25.84 13.43
C LYS A 240 -14.56 -25.00 14.24
N LYS A 241 -14.25 -25.47 15.45
CA LYS A 241 -13.29 -24.84 16.35
C LYS A 241 -11.96 -25.59 16.30
N ILE A 242 -10.88 -24.89 15.96
CA ILE A 242 -9.54 -25.46 15.84
C ILE A 242 -8.71 -25.09 17.06
N ALA A 243 -8.27 -26.10 17.80
CA ALA A 243 -7.37 -25.88 18.92
C ALA A 243 -5.97 -25.50 18.43
N LEU A 244 -5.34 -24.51 19.06
CA LEU A 244 -3.96 -24.07 18.74
C LEU A 244 -2.95 -25.23 18.83
N ARG A 245 -3.20 -26.23 19.70
CA ARG A 245 -2.37 -27.44 19.78
C ARG A 245 -2.28 -28.18 18.45
N LYS A 246 -3.36 -28.22 17.65
CA LYS A 246 -3.36 -28.86 16.33
C LYS A 246 -2.40 -28.13 15.38
N ILE A 247 -2.46 -26.79 15.33
CA ILE A 247 -1.55 -25.98 14.52
C ILE A 247 -0.09 -26.20 14.94
N LYS A 248 0.20 -26.18 16.25
CA LYS A 248 1.57 -26.41 16.78
C LYS A 248 2.16 -27.75 16.41
N LYS A 249 1.32 -28.79 16.22
CA LYS A 249 1.76 -30.15 15.88
C LYS A 249 1.92 -30.35 14.36
N THR A 250 1.26 -29.56 13.51
CA THR A 250 1.28 -29.74 12.06
C THR A 250 2.60 -29.22 11.47
N LYS A 251 3.37 -30.12 10.84
CA LYS A 251 4.74 -29.86 10.35
C LYS A 251 4.82 -29.53 8.88
N THR A 252 3.76 -29.72 8.11
CA THR A 252 3.73 -29.48 6.66
C THR A 252 2.43 -28.77 6.27
N TRP A 253 2.52 -27.94 5.23
CA TRP A 253 1.35 -27.47 4.51
C TRP A 253 0.74 -28.62 3.70
N TYR A 254 -0.45 -28.42 3.17
CA TYR A 254 -1.06 -29.41 2.30
C TYR A 254 -0.25 -29.55 0.98
N GLN A 255 0.14 -30.77 0.65
CA GLN A 255 0.95 -31.09 -0.55
C GLN A 255 0.31 -32.19 -1.41
N GLY A 256 -0.86 -32.70 -1.02
CA GLY A 256 -1.53 -33.78 -1.72
C GLY A 256 -2.26 -33.35 -3.00
N ALA A 257 -2.70 -34.34 -3.79
CA ALA A 257 -3.52 -34.14 -4.98
C ALA A 257 -5.01 -33.97 -4.61
N GLY A 258 -5.32 -33.11 -3.66
CA GLY A 258 -6.70 -32.87 -3.21
C GLY A 258 -7.42 -31.80 -4.03
N ILE A 259 -8.68 -31.57 -3.68
CA ILE A 259 -9.55 -30.62 -4.34
C ILE A 259 -9.53 -29.30 -3.55
N PRO A 260 -9.21 -28.17 -4.22
CA PRO A 260 -9.32 -26.84 -3.60
C PRO A 260 -10.72 -26.66 -2.97
N GLU A 261 -10.79 -25.94 -1.86
CA GLU A 261 -12.00 -25.63 -1.08
C GLU A 261 -12.63 -26.84 -0.35
N GLN A 262 -12.17 -28.08 -0.61
CA GLN A 262 -12.60 -29.31 0.08
C GLN A 262 -11.51 -29.89 0.98
N ASP A 263 -10.27 -29.97 0.49
CA ASP A 263 -9.13 -30.53 1.22
C ASP A 263 -8.20 -29.43 1.73
N PHE A 264 -8.10 -28.32 0.99
CA PHE A 264 -7.27 -27.18 1.32
C PHE A 264 -7.84 -25.88 0.74
N ILE A 265 -7.39 -24.75 1.28
CA ILE A 265 -7.64 -23.43 0.69
C ILE A 265 -6.32 -22.86 0.19
N LYS A 266 -6.28 -22.43 -1.06
CA LYS A 266 -5.14 -21.67 -1.63
C LYS A 266 -5.00 -20.36 -0.90
N PHE A 267 -3.78 -20.06 -0.46
CA PHE A 267 -3.45 -18.84 0.25
C PHE A 267 -2.25 -18.17 -0.41
N GLU A 268 -2.41 -16.91 -0.73
CA GLU A 268 -1.35 -16.12 -1.35
C GLU A 268 -1.38 -14.71 -0.76
N ILE A 269 -0.20 -14.23 -0.35
CA ILE A 269 -0.01 -12.87 0.15
C ILE A 269 1.34 -12.32 -0.30
N TYR A 270 1.43 -10.99 -0.39
CA TYR A 270 2.70 -10.28 -0.43
C TYR A 270 3.25 -10.10 0.99
N ASP A 271 4.48 -10.58 1.22
CA ASP A 271 5.13 -10.50 2.54
C ASP A 271 6.13 -9.34 2.57
N PRO A 272 5.97 -8.35 3.47
CA PRO A 272 6.93 -7.25 3.63
C PRO A 272 8.38 -7.71 3.85
N ALA A 273 8.60 -8.83 4.54
CA ALA A 273 9.93 -9.36 4.79
C ALA A 273 10.60 -9.88 3.52
N LEU A 274 9.83 -10.45 2.57
CA LEU A 274 10.36 -10.85 1.27
C LEU A 274 10.72 -9.65 0.41
N VAL A 275 9.91 -8.59 0.46
CA VAL A 275 10.22 -7.31 -0.22
C VAL A 275 11.47 -6.69 0.38
N MET A 276 11.58 -6.64 1.72
CA MET A 276 12.78 -6.13 2.41
C MET A 276 14.03 -6.88 1.97
N LYS A 277 14.00 -8.21 2.02
CA LYS A 277 15.12 -9.05 1.60
C LYS A 277 15.51 -8.80 0.14
N TRP A 278 14.52 -8.61 -0.74
CA TRP A 278 14.78 -8.28 -2.15
C TRP A 278 15.47 -6.91 -2.27
N VAL A 279 15.01 -5.88 -1.55
CA VAL A 279 15.65 -4.55 -1.53
C VAL A 279 17.09 -4.66 -1.05
N GLU A 280 17.33 -5.35 0.06
CA GLU A 280 18.69 -5.55 0.60
C GLU A 280 19.61 -6.27 -0.38
N ASN A 281 19.12 -7.31 -1.03
CA ASN A 281 19.90 -8.04 -2.06
C ASN A 281 20.26 -7.13 -3.23
N LYS A 282 19.31 -6.34 -3.73
CA LYS A 282 19.56 -5.39 -4.83
C LYS A 282 20.59 -4.33 -4.42
N MET A 283 20.46 -3.76 -3.24
CA MET A 283 21.42 -2.77 -2.72
C MET A 283 22.85 -3.33 -2.60
N ASN A 284 22.99 -4.64 -2.33
CA ASN A 284 24.30 -5.29 -2.21
C ASN A 284 24.90 -5.69 -3.58
N GLN A 285 24.07 -5.91 -4.61
CA GLN A 285 24.51 -6.37 -5.94
C GLN A 285 24.89 -5.23 -6.88
N GLU A 286 24.30 -4.06 -6.72
CA GLU A 286 24.43 -2.96 -7.68
C GLU A 286 25.22 -1.79 -7.07
N TYR A 287 26.55 -2.01 -6.93
CA TYR A 287 27.49 -0.93 -6.62
C TYR A 287 27.52 0.07 -7.79
N GLY A 288 26.82 1.20 -7.67
CA GLY A 288 26.98 2.33 -8.57
C GLY A 288 25.73 3.00 -9.14
N GLN A 289 24.55 2.41 -9.11
CA GLN A 289 23.31 3.04 -9.63
C GLN A 289 22.38 3.60 -8.55
N TYR A 290 22.68 3.39 -7.28
CA TYR A 290 21.83 3.83 -6.20
C TYR A 290 22.40 5.08 -5.56
N ASN A 291 21.85 6.21 -5.94
CA ASN A 291 21.98 7.39 -5.13
C ASN A 291 21.42 7.02 -3.75
N ASN A 292 22.27 6.99 -2.73
CA ASN A 292 21.89 7.04 -1.34
C ASN A 292 21.08 8.34 -1.13
N LEU A 293 19.82 8.35 -1.58
CA LEU A 293 18.88 9.39 -1.23
C LEU A 293 18.57 9.19 0.25
N SER A 294 19.50 9.71 1.07
CA SER A 294 19.40 9.69 2.51
C SER A 294 18.28 10.61 2.96
N HIS A 295 17.06 10.14 2.90
CA HIS A 295 16.01 10.67 3.76
C HIS A 295 16.33 10.18 5.18
N ASN A 296 17.11 10.96 5.94
CA ASN A 296 17.47 10.66 7.34
C ASN A 296 18.15 9.29 7.54
N ASN A 297 19.15 8.93 6.74
CA ASN A 297 19.87 7.65 6.78
C ASN A 297 19.03 6.40 6.45
N LEU A 298 17.80 6.53 5.98
CA LEU A 298 17.02 5.41 5.49
C LEU A 298 17.60 4.96 4.14
N ARG A 299 17.89 3.65 4.00
CA ARG A 299 18.46 3.06 2.80
C ARG A 299 17.37 2.55 1.87
N GLY A 300 17.58 2.60 0.56
CA GLY A 300 16.62 2.11 -0.41
C GLY A 300 17.07 2.20 -1.85
N LEU A 301 16.13 1.96 -2.75
CA LEU A 301 16.31 1.90 -4.19
C LEU A 301 15.58 3.08 -4.85
N TYR A 302 16.13 3.54 -5.97
CA TYR A 302 15.50 4.58 -6.80
C TYR A 302 15.41 4.09 -8.24
N TYR A 303 14.25 4.23 -8.86
CA TYR A 303 13.99 3.88 -10.25
C TYR A 303 13.36 5.03 -11.01
N ASP A 304 13.80 5.26 -12.24
CA ASP A 304 13.15 6.21 -13.16
C ASP A 304 12.19 5.48 -14.10
N TYR A 305 10.91 5.69 -13.87
CA TYR A 305 9.79 5.14 -14.64
C TYR A 305 9.00 6.21 -15.40
N ARG A 306 9.56 7.41 -15.61
CA ARG A 306 8.88 8.49 -16.37
C ARG A 306 8.58 8.13 -17.82
N HIS A 307 9.31 7.17 -18.37
CA HIS A 307 9.16 6.67 -19.75
C HIS A 307 7.95 5.72 -19.95
N LEU A 308 7.17 5.46 -18.91
CA LEU A 308 6.00 4.58 -19.05
C LEU A 308 4.88 5.28 -19.81
N ASP A 309 4.80 5.02 -21.11
CA ASP A 309 3.78 5.60 -21.99
C ASP A 309 2.42 4.92 -21.87
N THR A 310 2.41 3.62 -21.50
CA THR A 310 1.22 2.79 -21.48
C THR A 310 0.76 2.49 -20.06
N VAL A 311 -0.17 3.30 -19.57
CA VAL A 311 -0.85 3.05 -18.29
C VAL A 311 -2.29 2.68 -18.56
N TYR A 312 -2.65 1.43 -18.30
CA TYR A 312 -4.01 0.92 -18.54
C TYR A 312 -5.03 1.54 -17.60
N ALA A 313 -6.28 1.61 -18.04
CA ALA A 313 -7.37 2.04 -17.18
C ALA A 313 -7.57 1.04 -16.03
N ILE A 314 -7.67 1.56 -14.79
CA ILE A 314 -7.98 0.76 -13.62
C ILE A 314 -9.48 0.61 -13.37
N THR A 315 -10.29 1.40 -14.05
CA THR A 315 -11.76 1.36 -13.96
C THR A 315 -12.37 0.94 -15.29
N PRO A 316 -13.38 0.06 -15.28
CA PRO A 316 -13.88 -0.66 -14.12
C PRO A 316 -12.87 -1.67 -13.57
N LEU A 317 -12.88 -1.88 -12.25
CA LEU A 317 -12.09 -2.93 -11.64
C LEU A 317 -12.53 -4.31 -12.14
N LYS A 318 -11.58 -5.24 -12.22
CA LYS A 318 -11.86 -6.62 -12.66
C LYS A 318 -12.48 -7.44 -11.55
N LYS A 319 -13.39 -8.34 -11.89
CA LYS A 319 -13.79 -9.41 -10.98
C LYS A 319 -12.62 -10.37 -10.78
N ARG A 320 -12.46 -10.88 -9.56
CA ARG A 320 -11.49 -11.96 -9.32
C ARG A 320 -11.95 -13.22 -10.06
N PRO A 321 -11.11 -13.83 -10.93
CA PRO A 321 -11.55 -15.00 -11.72
C PRO A 321 -11.85 -16.21 -10.85
N ASP A 322 -10.98 -16.53 -9.86
CA ASP A 322 -11.08 -17.70 -9.01
C ASP A 322 -11.08 -17.30 -7.53
N PRO A 323 -12.23 -16.83 -6.99
CA PRO A 323 -12.30 -16.43 -5.61
C PRO A 323 -12.24 -17.66 -4.70
N THR A 324 -11.28 -17.70 -3.77
CA THR A 324 -11.22 -18.72 -2.73
C THR A 324 -12.43 -18.59 -1.79
N LEU A 325 -12.73 -19.65 -1.02
CA LEU A 325 -13.78 -19.65 0.00
C LEU A 325 -13.67 -18.43 0.96
N PHE A 326 -12.45 -18.00 1.25
CA PHE A 326 -12.21 -16.79 2.04
C PHE A 326 -12.78 -15.53 1.38
N ILE A 327 -12.47 -15.31 0.09
CA ILE A 327 -12.92 -14.14 -0.67
C ILE A 327 -14.43 -14.21 -0.91
N GLN A 328 -14.95 -15.39 -1.25
CA GLN A 328 -16.38 -15.58 -1.50
C GLN A 328 -17.21 -15.30 -0.24
N SER A 329 -16.84 -15.88 0.88
CA SER A 329 -17.48 -15.63 2.17
C SER A 329 -17.44 -14.15 2.59
N TYR A 330 -16.35 -13.44 2.27
CA TYR A 330 -16.26 -12.01 2.51
C TYR A 330 -17.22 -11.21 1.61
N LYS A 331 -17.23 -11.49 0.30
CA LYS A 331 -18.10 -10.78 -0.66
C LYS A 331 -19.58 -11.03 -0.36
N ASP A 332 -19.96 -12.28 -0.07
CA ASP A 332 -21.33 -12.63 0.31
C ASP A 332 -21.78 -11.90 1.57
N LYS A 333 -20.91 -11.74 2.53
CA LYS A 333 -21.24 -11.09 3.79
C LYS A 333 -21.40 -9.56 3.70
N PHE A 334 -20.58 -8.89 2.89
CA PHE A 334 -20.47 -7.44 2.94
C PHE A 334 -20.90 -6.73 1.65
N PHE A 335 -20.93 -7.43 0.51
CA PHE A 335 -21.16 -6.82 -0.80
C PHE A 335 -22.20 -7.54 -1.65
N LYS A 336 -22.82 -8.61 -1.17
CA LYS A 336 -23.95 -9.22 -1.85
C LYS A 336 -25.09 -8.20 -1.92
N LYS A 337 -25.59 -7.92 -3.11
CA LYS A 337 -26.83 -7.16 -3.27
C LYS A 337 -27.97 -8.03 -2.75
N ASN A 338 -28.73 -7.53 -1.80
CA ASN A 338 -30.04 -8.09 -1.44
C ASN A 338 -31.01 -7.87 -2.58
#